data_2aa9db8929cd76c4924535912f6e10bd
#
_entry.id   2aa9db8929cd76c4924535912f6e10bd
#
_cell.length_a   1.000
_cell.length_b   1.000
_cell.length_c   1.000
_cell.angle_alpha   90.00
_cell.angle_beta   90.00
_cell.angle_gamma   90.00
#
_symmetry.space_group_name_H-M   'P 1'
#
loop_
_entity.id
_entity.type
_entity.pdbx_description
1 polymer ?
#
loop_
_entity_poly.entity_id
_entity_poly.type
_entity_poly.pdbx_seq_one_letter_code
_entity_poly.pdbx_strand_id
1 'polypeptide(L)'
;LRLLVKQVAGCQFFVSQVVYDLNAAKNLVSDYRYECELRDVDPVPIVFTFAVCGSMKTLEFLRWLGVDVPRWIENDLRHSANPLGASIEQAEVTAAELIDFCRRLAVPVGLNVESVSIRREEIEASVDLAARLANNLRSSSTSSVPKAGIGPSPATGGPAVRGVRQD
;
A
#
# COMPACT_ATOMS: atom_id res chain seq x y z
N LEU A 1 -19.05 -1.39 -0.27
CA LEU A 1 -17.97 -0.44 0.07
C LEU A 1 -18.10 0.83 -0.78
N ARG A 2 -17.85 2.02 -0.18
CA ARG A 2 -17.99 3.32 -0.89
C ARG A 2 -17.06 3.48 -2.09
N LEU A 3 -15.85 2.88 -2.07
CA LEU A 3 -14.91 2.94 -3.19
C LEU A 3 -15.49 2.28 -4.43
N LEU A 4 -16.05 1.09 -4.28
CA LEU A 4 -16.62 0.36 -5.42
C LEU A 4 -17.79 1.10 -6.06
N VAL A 5 -18.65 1.75 -5.26
CA VAL A 5 -19.74 2.58 -5.79
C VAL A 5 -19.19 3.73 -6.66
N LYS A 6 -18.12 4.37 -6.22
CA LYS A 6 -17.44 5.43 -6.99
C LYS A 6 -16.79 4.89 -8.26
N GLN A 7 -16.14 3.72 -8.18
CA GLN A 7 -15.55 3.07 -9.36
C GLN A 7 -16.60 2.76 -10.42
N VAL A 8 -17.73 2.15 -10.02
CA VAL A 8 -18.85 1.87 -10.93
C VAL A 8 -19.43 3.16 -11.54
N ALA A 9 -19.39 4.26 -10.79
CA ALA A 9 -19.77 5.59 -11.28
C ALA A 9 -18.71 6.25 -12.20
N GLY A 10 -17.57 5.59 -12.49
CA GLY A 10 -16.57 6.04 -13.44
C GLY A 10 -15.27 6.57 -12.84
N CYS A 11 -15.05 6.46 -11.51
CA CYS A 11 -13.75 6.80 -10.92
C CYS A 11 -12.68 5.81 -11.39
N GLN A 12 -11.57 6.34 -11.91
CA GLN A 12 -10.45 5.56 -12.45
C GLN A 12 -9.29 5.39 -11.46
N PHE A 13 -9.27 6.14 -10.38
CA PHE A 13 -8.34 6.03 -9.27
C PHE A 13 -8.89 6.71 -8.02
N PHE A 14 -8.31 6.41 -6.88
CA PHE A 14 -8.63 7.04 -5.59
C PHE A 14 -7.40 7.69 -5.01
N VAL A 15 -7.58 8.83 -4.33
CA VAL A 15 -6.53 9.46 -3.52
C VAL A 15 -6.99 9.43 -2.07
N SER A 16 -6.15 8.95 -1.17
CA SER A 16 -6.46 8.90 0.25
C SER A 16 -6.21 10.26 0.92
N GLN A 17 -6.79 10.44 2.11
CA GLN A 17 -6.29 11.40 3.08
C GLN A 17 -4.88 10.96 3.54
N VAL A 18 -4.14 11.84 4.21
CA VAL A 18 -2.82 11.51 4.80
C VAL A 18 -2.93 10.26 5.69
N VAL A 19 -2.06 9.28 5.44
CA VAL A 19 -2.09 7.98 6.13
C VAL A 19 -1.08 7.95 7.26
N TYR A 20 -1.58 7.81 8.49
CA TYR A 20 -0.81 7.45 9.68
C TYR A 20 -1.22 6.08 10.22
N ASP A 21 -2.50 5.71 10.09
CA ASP A 21 -2.98 4.39 10.51
C ASP A 21 -2.82 3.36 9.38
N LEU A 22 -1.71 2.61 9.47
CA LEU A 22 -1.39 1.52 8.56
C LEU A 22 -2.46 0.41 8.57
N ASN A 23 -3.01 0.09 9.74
CA ASN A 23 -4.00 -0.99 9.85
C ASN A 23 -5.32 -0.59 9.21
N ALA A 24 -5.78 0.64 9.43
CA ALA A 24 -6.97 1.16 8.76
C ALA A 24 -6.79 1.18 7.23
N ALA A 25 -5.60 1.57 6.73
CA ALA A 25 -5.29 1.55 5.31
C ALA A 25 -5.27 0.12 4.74
N LYS A 26 -4.66 -0.85 5.43
CA LYS A 26 -4.68 -2.27 5.03
C LYS A 26 -6.10 -2.84 5.00
N ASN A 27 -6.93 -2.53 5.99
CA ASN A 27 -8.32 -2.95 6.03
C ASN A 27 -9.10 -2.41 4.82
N LEU A 28 -8.92 -1.11 4.50
CA LEU A 28 -9.55 -0.49 3.33
C LEU A 28 -9.18 -1.21 2.03
N VAL A 29 -7.88 -1.51 1.82
CA VAL A 29 -7.38 -2.21 0.62
C VAL A 29 -7.96 -3.62 0.54
N SER A 30 -7.94 -4.35 1.66
CA SER A 30 -8.46 -5.70 1.76
C SER A 30 -9.95 -5.76 1.42
N ASP A 31 -10.76 -4.94 2.09
CA ASP A 31 -12.20 -4.87 1.84
C ASP A 31 -12.50 -4.49 0.38
N TYR A 32 -11.75 -3.52 -0.17
CA TYR A 32 -11.93 -3.08 -1.55
C TYR A 32 -11.60 -4.20 -2.55
N ARG A 33 -10.50 -4.93 -2.34
CA ARG A 33 -10.10 -6.03 -3.22
C ARG A 33 -11.13 -7.16 -3.24
N TYR A 34 -11.59 -7.60 -2.06
CA TYR A 34 -12.59 -8.67 -1.97
C TYR A 34 -13.96 -8.25 -2.52
N GLU A 35 -14.36 -7.00 -2.35
CA GLU A 35 -15.59 -6.48 -2.99
C GLU A 35 -15.47 -6.41 -4.52
N CYS A 36 -14.30 -6.08 -5.07
CA CYS A 36 -14.05 -6.14 -6.50
C CYS A 36 -14.15 -7.59 -7.01
N GLU A 37 -13.56 -8.54 -6.28
CA GLU A 37 -13.60 -9.96 -6.63
C GLU A 37 -15.02 -10.53 -6.63
N LEU A 38 -15.83 -10.19 -5.63
CA LEU A 38 -17.25 -10.60 -5.56
C LEU A 38 -18.10 -10.09 -6.73
N ARG A 39 -17.66 -9.04 -7.41
CA ARG A 39 -18.38 -8.41 -8.51
C ARG A 39 -17.71 -8.58 -9.87
N ASP A 40 -16.64 -9.38 -9.92
CA ASP A 40 -15.87 -9.66 -11.15
C ASP A 40 -15.41 -8.36 -11.85
N VAL A 41 -14.87 -7.42 -11.05
CA VAL A 41 -14.30 -6.16 -11.56
C VAL A 41 -12.85 -6.01 -11.08
N ASP A 42 -11.98 -5.48 -11.94
CA ASP A 42 -10.60 -5.21 -11.58
C ASP A 42 -10.51 -3.97 -10.67
N PRO A 43 -9.67 -3.98 -9.62
CA PRO A 43 -9.46 -2.83 -8.78
C PRO A 43 -8.75 -1.70 -9.53
N VAL A 44 -9.21 -0.46 -9.35
CA VAL A 44 -8.51 0.74 -9.83
C VAL A 44 -7.42 1.19 -8.83
N PRO A 45 -6.42 1.98 -9.27
CA PRO A 45 -5.34 2.42 -8.41
C PRO A 45 -5.79 3.18 -7.17
N ILE A 46 -5.13 2.92 -6.05
CA ILE A 46 -5.23 3.73 -4.83
C ILE A 46 -3.91 4.47 -4.65
N VAL A 47 -3.97 5.80 -4.60
CA VAL A 47 -2.84 6.70 -4.32
C VAL A 47 -2.89 7.07 -2.85
N PHE A 48 -1.94 6.56 -2.06
CA PHE A 48 -1.83 6.89 -0.65
C PHE A 48 -1.05 8.18 -0.45
N THR A 49 -1.60 9.07 0.38
CA THR A 49 -1.00 10.36 0.67
C THR A 49 -0.20 10.30 1.97
N PHE A 50 1.01 10.84 1.94
CA PHE A 50 1.90 11.00 3.09
C PHE A 50 2.22 12.47 3.30
N ALA A 51 2.48 12.85 4.56
CA ALA A 51 2.93 14.19 4.93
C ALA A 51 3.95 14.07 6.05
N VAL A 52 4.94 14.98 6.06
CA VAL A 52 5.88 15.10 7.17
C VAL A 52 5.28 15.96 8.29
N CYS A 53 5.69 15.68 9.52
CA CYS A 53 5.26 16.41 10.72
C CYS A 53 6.49 16.77 11.56
N GLY A 54 6.95 18.00 11.45
CA GLY A 54 8.12 18.50 12.18
C GLY A 54 7.79 19.22 13.50
N SER A 55 6.51 19.39 13.85
CA SER A 55 6.12 20.09 15.05
C SER A 55 4.73 19.71 15.55
N MET A 56 4.45 19.97 16.83
CA MET A 56 3.11 19.77 17.40
C MET A 56 2.04 20.64 16.74
N LYS A 57 2.41 21.83 16.25
CA LYS A 57 1.48 22.67 15.49
C LYS A 57 1.07 22.03 14.17
N THR A 58 2.02 21.40 13.47
CA THR A 58 1.74 20.64 12.24
C THR A 58 0.85 19.44 12.55
N LEU A 59 1.09 18.73 13.67
CA LEU A 59 0.26 17.63 14.10
C LEU A 59 -1.18 18.06 14.42
N GLU A 60 -1.35 19.17 15.13
CA GLU A 60 -2.66 19.75 15.43
C GLU A 60 -3.41 20.16 14.16
N PHE A 61 -2.70 20.72 13.19
CA PHE A 61 -3.27 21.07 11.88
C PHE A 61 -3.71 19.84 11.09
N LEU A 62 -2.90 18.78 11.05
CA LEU A 62 -3.28 17.49 10.44
C LEU A 62 -4.57 16.94 11.07
N ARG A 63 -4.69 16.96 12.38
CA ARG A 63 -5.91 16.55 13.09
C ARG A 63 -7.11 17.42 12.76
N TRP A 64 -6.89 18.74 12.67
CA TRP A 64 -7.95 19.67 12.26
C TRP A 64 -8.44 19.36 10.82
N LEU A 65 -7.57 18.92 9.93
CA LEU A 65 -7.91 18.43 8.58
C LEU A 65 -8.64 17.06 8.59
N GLY A 66 -8.83 16.45 9.76
CA GLY A 66 -9.50 15.16 9.91
C GLY A 66 -8.59 13.96 9.66
N VAL A 67 -7.28 14.15 9.72
CA VAL A 67 -6.32 13.03 9.65
C VAL A 67 -6.37 12.24 10.95
N ASP A 68 -6.60 10.94 10.86
CA ASP A 68 -6.54 10.04 12.01
C ASP A 68 -5.09 9.67 12.31
N VAL A 69 -4.58 10.18 13.45
CA VAL A 69 -3.22 9.90 13.91
C VAL A 69 -3.31 9.00 15.14
N PRO A 70 -2.88 7.73 15.06
CA PRO A 70 -2.85 6.83 16.20
C PRO A 70 -2.08 7.40 17.38
N ARG A 71 -2.60 7.17 18.59
CA ARG A 71 -2.05 7.76 19.79
C ARG A 71 -0.57 7.44 20.04
N TRP A 72 -0.13 6.25 19.64
CA TRP A 72 1.27 5.86 19.79
C TRP A 72 2.19 6.69 18.88
N ILE A 73 1.78 6.98 17.65
CA ILE A 73 2.52 7.86 16.73
C ILE A 73 2.58 9.28 17.28
N GLU A 74 1.46 9.77 17.79
CA GLU A 74 1.46 11.10 18.46
C GLU A 74 2.45 11.15 19.62
N ASN A 75 2.48 10.10 20.45
CA ASN A 75 3.41 10.02 21.58
C ASN A 75 4.87 9.99 21.09
N ASP A 76 5.16 9.22 20.05
CA ASP A 76 6.50 9.14 19.47
C ASP A 76 6.95 10.51 18.92
N LEU A 77 6.10 11.19 18.17
CA LEU A 77 6.39 12.53 17.65
C LEU A 77 6.56 13.55 18.78
N ARG A 78 5.72 13.49 19.82
CA ARG A 78 5.74 14.41 20.94
C ARG A 78 6.99 14.29 21.82
N HIS A 79 7.50 13.07 21.97
CA HIS A 79 8.65 12.77 22.82
C HIS A 79 9.97 12.61 22.05
N SER A 80 9.92 12.68 20.72
CA SER A 80 11.11 12.63 19.88
C SER A 80 11.96 13.90 20.04
N ALA A 81 13.28 13.73 20.12
CA ALA A 81 14.22 14.84 20.00
C ALA A 81 14.25 15.46 18.58
N ASN A 82 13.82 14.69 17.57
CA ASN A 82 13.70 15.12 16.18
C ASN A 82 12.36 14.65 15.60
N PRO A 83 11.25 15.34 15.84
CA PRO A 83 9.92 14.95 15.33
C PRO A 83 9.87 14.85 13.80
N LEU A 84 10.58 15.74 13.08
CA LEU A 84 10.63 15.71 11.61
C LEU A 84 11.27 14.43 11.11
N GLY A 85 12.41 14.03 11.64
CA GLY A 85 13.08 12.78 11.29
C GLY A 85 12.22 11.56 11.61
N ALA A 86 11.61 11.53 12.80
CA ALA A 86 10.71 10.44 13.21
C ALA A 86 9.49 10.31 12.27
N SER A 87 8.90 11.44 11.84
CA SER A 87 7.75 11.42 10.92
C SER A 87 8.14 10.94 9.51
N ILE A 88 9.35 11.26 9.03
CA ILE A 88 9.86 10.78 7.75
C ILE A 88 10.05 9.27 7.80
N GLU A 89 10.71 8.76 8.83
CA GLU A 89 10.92 7.31 9.02
C GLU A 89 9.59 6.56 9.10
N GLN A 90 8.63 7.08 9.86
CA GLN A 90 7.29 6.51 9.95
C GLN A 90 6.58 6.47 8.59
N ALA A 91 6.69 7.53 7.79
CA ALA A 91 6.09 7.57 6.45
C ALA A 91 6.76 6.56 5.50
N GLU A 92 8.08 6.43 5.53
CA GLU A 92 8.83 5.46 4.71
C GLU A 92 8.44 4.01 5.05
N VAL A 93 8.38 3.67 6.33
CA VAL A 93 7.97 2.33 6.80
C VAL A 93 6.52 2.04 6.38
N THR A 94 5.61 2.98 6.63
CA THR A 94 4.19 2.81 6.29
C THR A 94 4.00 2.67 4.78
N ALA A 95 4.70 3.46 3.97
CA ALA A 95 4.63 3.37 2.52
C ALA A 95 5.14 2.03 2.00
N ALA A 96 6.29 1.55 2.49
CA ALA A 96 6.85 0.26 2.09
C ALA A 96 5.89 -0.89 2.39
N GLU A 97 5.31 -0.92 3.60
CA GLU A 97 4.36 -1.95 3.99
C GLU A 97 3.06 -1.90 3.16
N LEU A 98 2.55 -0.71 2.84
CA LEU A 98 1.36 -0.57 2.00
C LEU A 98 1.61 -1.00 0.56
N ILE A 99 2.77 -0.66 -0.02
CA ILE A 99 3.17 -1.11 -1.35
C ILE A 99 3.16 -2.64 -1.41
N ASP A 100 3.83 -3.29 -0.46
CA ASP A 100 3.93 -4.75 -0.41
C ASP A 100 2.55 -5.40 -0.17
N PHE A 101 1.73 -4.81 0.68
CA PHE A 101 0.37 -5.30 0.93
C PHE A 101 -0.52 -5.19 -0.31
N CYS A 102 -0.52 -4.05 -1.00
CA CYS A 102 -1.30 -3.84 -2.22
C CYS A 102 -0.86 -4.80 -3.33
N ARG A 103 0.45 -5.04 -3.48
CA ARG A 103 0.97 -5.98 -4.48
C ARG A 103 0.52 -7.41 -4.21
N ARG A 104 0.55 -7.88 -2.96
CA ARG A 104 0.05 -9.22 -2.60
C ARG A 104 -1.43 -9.39 -2.95
N LEU A 105 -2.22 -8.34 -2.88
CA LEU A 105 -3.64 -8.34 -3.21
C LEU A 105 -3.94 -7.96 -4.66
N ALA A 106 -2.90 -7.74 -5.49
CA ALA A 106 -3.04 -7.28 -6.88
C ALA A 106 -3.89 -6.00 -7.00
N VAL A 107 -3.77 -5.07 -6.02
CA VAL A 107 -4.37 -3.73 -6.08
C VAL A 107 -3.32 -2.76 -6.57
N PRO A 108 -3.53 -2.04 -7.70
CA PRO A 108 -2.59 -1.05 -8.18
C PRO A 108 -2.42 0.07 -7.14
N VAL A 109 -1.16 0.47 -6.88
CA VAL A 109 -0.82 1.45 -5.83
C VAL A 109 0.01 2.58 -6.39
N GLY A 110 -0.31 3.80 -5.95
CA GLY A 110 0.47 5.02 -6.16
C GLY A 110 0.77 5.70 -4.82
N LEU A 111 1.69 6.65 -4.83
CA LEU A 111 2.05 7.44 -3.65
C LEU A 111 1.98 8.92 -3.99
N ASN A 112 1.51 9.71 -3.04
CA ASN A 112 1.48 11.16 -3.06
C ASN A 112 2.15 11.68 -1.79
N VAL A 113 2.86 12.79 -1.88
CA VAL A 113 3.41 13.49 -0.71
C VAL A 113 2.91 14.91 -0.75
N GLU A 114 2.31 15.34 0.36
CA GLU A 114 1.79 16.69 0.54
C GLU A 114 2.59 17.42 1.62
N SER A 115 2.91 18.69 1.36
CA SER A 115 3.38 19.57 2.42
C SER A 115 2.18 20.29 3.04
N VAL A 116 1.92 20.00 4.31
CA VAL A 116 0.83 20.60 5.08
C VAL A 116 1.32 21.78 5.94
N SER A 117 2.58 22.17 5.77
CA SER A 117 3.26 23.21 6.56
C SER A 117 3.79 24.33 5.67
N ILE A 118 3.86 25.52 6.24
CA ILE A 118 4.53 26.68 5.63
C ILE A 118 6.00 26.81 6.05
N ARG A 119 6.49 25.87 6.89
CA ARG A 119 7.87 25.86 7.38
C ARG A 119 8.79 25.31 6.31
N ARG A 120 9.84 26.04 5.98
CA ARG A 120 10.79 25.69 4.93
C ARG A 120 11.37 24.28 5.10
N GLU A 121 11.77 23.94 6.34
CA GLU A 121 12.35 22.63 6.66
C GLU A 121 11.38 21.47 6.37
N GLU A 122 10.09 21.64 6.70
CA GLU A 122 9.07 20.63 6.44
C GLU A 122 8.71 20.55 4.94
N ILE A 123 8.78 21.67 4.20
CA ILE A 123 8.58 21.70 2.75
C ILE A 123 9.72 20.96 2.05
N GLU A 124 10.98 21.27 2.40
CA GLU A 124 12.18 20.61 1.85
C GLU A 124 12.14 19.11 2.15
N ALA A 125 11.80 18.72 3.39
CA ALA A 125 11.65 17.34 3.80
C ALA A 125 10.54 16.60 3.05
N SER A 126 9.44 17.27 2.69
CA SER A 126 8.39 16.68 1.87
C SER A 126 8.88 16.35 0.44
N VAL A 127 9.70 17.22 -0.15
CA VAL A 127 10.31 16.98 -1.47
C VAL A 127 11.29 15.80 -1.39
N ASP A 128 12.12 15.74 -0.37
CA ASP A 128 13.05 14.64 -0.16
C ASP A 128 12.32 13.31 0.08
N LEU A 129 11.25 13.32 0.88
CA LEU A 129 10.41 12.15 1.09
C LEU A 129 9.79 11.65 -0.22
N ALA A 130 9.28 12.55 -1.05
CA ALA A 130 8.71 12.19 -2.35
C ALA A 130 9.75 11.49 -3.25
N ALA A 131 10.98 11.96 -3.28
CA ALA A 131 12.07 11.33 -4.04
C ALA A 131 12.41 9.94 -3.52
N ARG A 132 12.48 9.76 -2.19
CA ARG A 132 12.74 8.46 -1.55
C ARG A 132 11.63 7.46 -1.81
N LEU A 133 10.36 7.86 -1.63
CA LEU A 133 9.22 7.00 -1.88
C LEU A 133 9.11 6.60 -3.36
N ALA A 134 9.42 7.49 -4.29
CA ALA A 134 9.47 7.17 -5.72
C ALA A 134 10.53 6.09 -6.04
N ASN A 135 11.69 6.15 -5.38
CA ASN A 135 12.73 5.13 -5.52
C ASN A 135 12.29 3.79 -4.95
N ASN A 136 11.65 3.78 -3.77
CA ASN A 136 11.11 2.56 -3.15
C ASN A 136 10.06 1.90 -4.05
N LEU A 137 9.15 2.68 -4.64
CA LEU A 137 8.12 2.16 -5.54
C LEU A 137 8.72 1.49 -6.77
N ARG A 138 9.80 2.06 -7.36
CA ARG A 138 10.52 1.49 -8.52
C ARG A 138 11.31 0.25 -8.16
N SER A 139 12.08 0.25 -7.07
CA SER A 139 12.92 -0.85 -6.63
C SER A 139 12.10 -2.11 -6.34
N SER A 140 10.96 -1.94 -5.70
CA SER A 140 10.04 -3.04 -5.41
C SER A 140 9.35 -3.58 -6.69
N SER A 141 9.33 -2.83 -7.81
CA SER A 141 8.78 -3.31 -9.10
C SER A 141 9.72 -4.29 -9.82
N THR A 142 11.02 -4.22 -9.54
CA THR A 142 12.05 -5.05 -10.21
C THR A 142 12.20 -6.43 -9.56
N SER A 143 11.71 -6.63 -8.34
CA SER A 143 11.90 -7.87 -7.56
C SER A 143 10.82 -8.94 -7.80
N SER A 144 9.79 -8.70 -8.60
CA SER A 144 8.67 -9.61 -8.82
C SER A 144 8.61 -10.17 -10.25
N VAL A 145 9.61 -11.00 -10.64
CA VAL A 145 9.45 -11.96 -11.73
C VAL A 145 9.74 -13.35 -11.19
N PRO A 146 8.74 -14.13 -10.76
CA PRO A 146 8.90 -15.56 -10.61
C PRO A 146 8.98 -16.15 -12.02
N LYS A 147 10.14 -16.62 -12.42
CA LYS A 147 10.28 -17.56 -13.55
C LYS A 147 9.54 -18.85 -13.17
N ALA A 148 8.26 -18.92 -13.46
CA ALA A 148 7.55 -20.20 -13.48
C ALA A 148 7.97 -20.96 -14.71
N GLY A 149 9.05 -21.73 -14.58
CA GLY A 149 9.40 -22.80 -15.51
C GLY A 149 8.48 -23.99 -15.22
N ILE A 150 7.40 -24.10 -15.96
CA ILE A 150 6.65 -25.36 -16.04
C ILE A 150 7.38 -26.22 -17.08
N GLY A 151 8.26 -27.07 -16.58
CA GLY A 151 8.81 -28.18 -17.39
C GLY A 151 7.72 -29.25 -17.59
N PRO A 152 7.64 -29.90 -18.78
CA PRO A 152 6.64 -30.92 -18.98
C PRO A 152 6.99 -32.16 -18.13
N SER A 153 6.00 -32.64 -17.36
CA SER A 153 6.06 -33.87 -16.59
C SER A 153 6.20 -35.08 -17.52
N PRO A 154 7.12 -36.05 -17.27
CA PRO A 154 7.21 -37.25 -18.08
C PRO A 154 6.02 -38.18 -17.84
N ALA A 155 5.42 -38.63 -18.93
CA ALA A 155 4.35 -39.60 -18.92
C ALA A 155 4.85 -40.95 -18.34
N THR A 156 4.31 -41.34 -17.21
CA THR A 156 4.47 -42.68 -16.63
C THR A 156 3.52 -43.64 -17.34
N GLY A 157 4.10 -44.60 -18.06
CA GLY A 157 3.37 -45.71 -18.70
C GLY A 157 2.67 -46.58 -17.65
N GLY A 158 1.41 -46.84 -17.87
CA GLY A 158 0.61 -47.77 -17.09
C GLY A 158 0.95 -49.23 -17.43
N PRO A 159 0.80 -50.15 -16.46
CA PRO A 159 1.09 -51.55 -16.69
C PRO A 159 -0.04 -52.27 -17.43
N ALA A 160 0.36 -53.17 -18.34
CA ALA A 160 -0.50 -54.03 -19.14
C ALA A 160 -1.35 -54.97 -18.26
N VAL A 161 -2.65 -54.96 -18.46
CA VAL A 161 -3.58 -55.93 -17.85
C VAL A 161 -3.49 -57.23 -18.64
N ARG A 162 -3.02 -58.32 -18.00
CA ARG A 162 -3.09 -59.69 -18.50
C ARG A 162 -4.51 -60.20 -18.34
N GLY A 163 -5.06 -60.70 -19.46
CA GLY A 163 -6.35 -61.37 -19.45
C GLY A 163 -6.34 -62.69 -18.66
N VAL A 164 -7.41 -62.91 -17.94
CA VAL A 164 -7.74 -64.22 -17.31
C VAL A 164 -8.75 -64.90 -18.22
N ARG A 165 -8.40 -66.13 -18.68
CA ARG A 165 -9.32 -67.05 -19.37
C ARG A 165 -10.25 -67.64 -18.34
N GLN A 166 -11.52 -67.75 -18.73
CA GLN A 166 -12.50 -68.62 -18.12
C GLN A 166 -12.36 -70.01 -18.68
N ASP A 167 -12.37 -70.96 -17.77
CA ASP A 167 -12.94 -72.28 -17.95
C ASP A 167 -14.02 -72.46 -16.86
#